data_8068077917cc82797ba26700bc89f146
#
_entry.id   8068077917cc82797ba26700bc89f146
#
_cell.length_a   1.000
_cell.length_b   1.000
_cell.length_c   1.000
_cell.angle_alpha   90.00
_cell.angle_beta   90.00
_cell.angle_gamma   90.00
#
_symmetry.space_group_name_H-M   'P 1'
#
loop_
_entity.id
_entity.type
_entity.pdbx_description
1 polymer ?
#
loop_
_entity_poly.entity_id
_entity_poly.type
_entity_poly.pdbx_seq_one_letter_code
_entity_poly.pdbx_strand_id
1 'polypeptide(L)'
;MKKFRVNKIIISILFFLCLNTNSIANISSNFINNITDSASSILSSENTREEKIQKLIKIGENSVDIDGIGFYTLGKHRKILNDGQKDEFKKIFREYFLKSFSSRLVEYKEAKIVVIS
;
A
#
# COMPACT_ATOMS: atom_id res chain seq x y z
N MET A 1 -54.27 3.69 -9.35
CA MET A 1 -53.30 4.22 -10.32
C MET A 1 -52.07 4.96 -9.74
N LYS A 2 -52.06 5.34 -8.49
CA LYS A 2 -50.90 6.03 -7.87
C LYS A 2 -49.72 5.12 -7.49
N LYS A 3 -49.89 3.83 -7.31
CA LYS A 3 -48.81 2.89 -6.93
C LYS A 3 -47.78 2.60 -8.04
N PHE A 4 -48.12 2.74 -9.31
CA PHE A 4 -47.24 2.38 -10.44
C PHE A 4 -46.17 3.44 -10.76
N ARG A 5 -46.37 4.69 -10.39
CA ARG A 5 -45.41 5.78 -10.64
C ARG A 5 -44.22 5.77 -9.65
N VAL A 6 -44.50 5.40 -8.39
CA VAL A 6 -43.47 5.33 -7.34
C VAL A 6 -42.46 4.24 -7.63
N ASN A 7 -42.87 3.07 -8.13
CA ASN A 7 -41.97 1.98 -8.45
C ASN A 7 -41.01 2.32 -9.60
N LYS A 8 -41.44 3.08 -10.61
CA LYS A 8 -40.56 3.49 -11.72
C LYS A 8 -39.49 4.49 -11.29
N ILE A 9 -39.84 5.40 -10.38
CA ILE A 9 -38.87 6.38 -9.82
C ILE A 9 -37.85 5.67 -8.93
N ILE A 10 -38.26 4.74 -8.10
CA ILE A 10 -37.39 3.95 -7.22
C ILE A 10 -36.43 3.10 -8.05
N ILE A 11 -36.91 2.44 -9.09
CA ILE A 11 -36.09 1.63 -10.01
C ILE A 11 -35.09 2.52 -10.78
N SER A 12 -35.49 3.73 -11.20
CA SER A 12 -34.59 4.69 -11.87
C SER A 12 -33.51 5.20 -10.95
N ILE A 13 -33.81 5.47 -9.68
CA ILE A 13 -32.83 5.90 -8.67
C ILE A 13 -31.87 4.76 -8.34
N LEU A 14 -32.36 3.54 -8.22
CA LEU A 14 -31.54 2.35 -7.96
C LEU A 14 -30.58 2.06 -9.13
N PHE A 15 -31.02 2.26 -10.36
CA PHE A 15 -30.20 2.10 -11.57
C PHE A 15 -29.10 3.17 -11.66
N PHE A 16 -29.37 4.41 -11.21
CA PHE A 16 -28.38 5.49 -11.21
C PHE A 16 -27.30 5.34 -10.13
N LEU A 17 -27.60 4.65 -9.02
CA LEU A 17 -26.61 4.34 -7.98
C LEU A 17 -25.58 3.27 -8.40
N CYS A 18 -25.91 2.42 -9.37
CA CYS A 18 -25.01 1.33 -9.82
C CYS A 18 -23.90 1.79 -10.78
N LEU A 19 -23.91 3.04 -11.26
CA LEU A 19 -23.00 3.51 -12.32
C LEU A 19 -21.67 4.12 -11.81
N ASN A 20 -21.45 4.22 -10.50
CA ASN A 20 -20.32 4.97 -9.95
C ASN A 20 -19.18 4.13 -9.33
N THR A 21 -19.11 2.81 -9.57
CA THR A 21 -18.14 1.95 -8.87
C THR A 21 -16.78 1.78 -9.57
N ASN A 22 -16.58 2.35 -10.76
CA ASN A 22 -15.38 2.08 -11.55
C ASN A 22 -14.19 3.01 -11.28
N SER A 23 -14.36 4.09 -10.51
CA SER A 23 -13.30 5.11 -10.36
C SER A 23 -12.23 4.75 -9.31
N ILE A 24 -12.57 4.01 -8.27
CA ILE A 24 -11.66 3.72 -7.16
C ILE A 24 -10.65 2.64 -7.54
N ALA A 25 -11.06 1.63 -8.29
CA ALA A 25 -10.19 0.53 -8.71
C ALA A 25 -9.04 1.00 -9.61
N ASN A 26 -9.28 1.94 -10.51
CA ASN A 26 -8.25 2.46 -11.41
C ASN A 26 -7.18 3.29 -10.68
N ILE A 27 -7.56 4.06 -9.65
CA ILE A 27 -6.60 4.86 -8.88
C ILE A 27 -5.66 3.94 -8.10
N SER A 28 -6.18 2.90 -7.48
CA SER A 28 -5.38 1.92 -6.72
C SER A 28 -4.43 1.14 -7.63
N SER A 29 -4.88 0.70 -8.81
CA SER A 29 -4.04 -0.01 -9.77
C SER A 29 -2.91 0.87 -10.29
N ASN A 30 -3.18 2.13 -10.65
CA ASN A 30 -2.16 3.06 -11.12
C ASN A 30 -1.11 3.35 -10.04
N PHE A 31 -1.53 3.49 -8.78
CA PHE A 31 -0.62 3.70 -7.67
C PHE A 31 0.33 2.51 -7.48
N ILE A 32 -0.21 1.29 -7.47
CA ILE A 32 0.60 0.06 -7.34
C ILE A 32 1.53 -0.11 -8.54
N ASN A 33 1.06 0.13 -9.76
CA ASN A 33 1.89 0.05 -10.97
C ASN A 33 3.06 1.04 -10.90
N ASN A 34 2.81 2.30 -10.51
CA ASN A 34 3.85 3.31 -10.38
C ASN A 34 4.94 2.92 -9.36
N ILE A 35 4.54 2.35 -8.22
CA ILE A 35 5.49 1.87 -7.21
C ILE A 35 6.30 0.69 -7.75
N THR A 36 5.64 -0.26 -8.41
CA THR A 36 6.26 -1.45 -8.99
C THR A 36 7.26 -1.07 -10.09
N ASP A 37 6.89 -0.16 -10.99
CA ASP A 37 7.76 0.32 -12.07
C ASP A 37 8.96 1.07 -11.51
N SER A 38 8.75 1.91 -10.50
CA SER A 38 9.83 2.63 -9.83
C SER A 38 10.81 1.67 -9.14
N ALA A 39 10.31 0.68 -8.42
CA ALA A 39 11.13 -0.33 -7.77
C ALA A 39 11.91 -1.17 -8.79
N SER A 40 11.25 -1.62 -9.87
CA SER A 40 11.88 -2.39 -10.95
C SER A 40 12.98 -1.59 -11.65
N SER A 41 12.75 -0.30 -11.91
CA SER A 41 13.77 0.60 -12.49
C SER A 41 14.99 0.75 -11.60
N ILE A 42 14.82 0.85 -10.28
CA ILE A 42 15.93 0.90 -9.33
C ILE A 42 16.70 -0.42 -9.33
N LEU A 43 16.00 -1.54 -9.28
CA LEU A 43 16.63 -2.87 -9.24
C LEU A 43 17.46 -3.16 -10.50
N SER A 44 16.99 -2.75 -11.67
CA SER A 44 17.66 -2.93 -12.95
C SER A 44 18.74 -1.88 -13.26
N SER A 45 18.85 -0.82 -12.45
CA SER A 45 19.85 0.24 -12.66
C SER A 45 21.28 -0.23 -12.39
N GLU A 46 22.26 0.51 -12.93
CA GLU A 46 23.71 0.30 -12.68
C GLU A 46 24.18 0.87 -11.32
N ASN A 47 23.26 1.33 -10.47
CA ASN A 47 23.59 1.86 -9.14
C ASN A 47 24.24 0.78 -8.26
N THR A 48 25.05 1.21 -7.30
CA THR A 48 25.59 0.30 -6.29
C THR A 48 24.48 -0.33 -5.46
N ARG A 49 24.81 -1.42 -4.78
CA ARG A 49 23.85 -2.11 -3.88
C ARG A 49 23.29 -1.15 -2.82
N GLU A 50 24.16 -0.36 -2.22
CA GLU A 50 23.81 0.61 -1.18
C GLU A 50 22.88 1.71 -1.71
N GLU A 51 23.17 2.25 -2.88
CA GLU A 51 22.30 3.25 -3.54
C GLU A 51 20.92 2.70 -3.87
N LYS A 52 20.85 1.45 -4.37
CA LYS A 52 19.56 0.78 -4.61
C LYS A 52 18.75 0.64 -3.32
N ILE A 53 19.39 0.19 -2.22
CA ILE A 53 18.75 0.05 -0.92
C ILE A 53 18.20 1.41 -0.46
N GLN A 54 18.98 2.49 -0.51
CA GLN A 54 18.53 3.82 -0.10
C GLN A 54 17.35 4.34 -0.93
N LYS A 55 17.36 4.11 -2.23
CA LYS A 55 16.25 4.49 -3.12
C LYS A 55 14.97 3.69 -2.82
N LEU A 56 15.09 2.39 -2.55
CA LEU A 56 13.96 1.55 -2.18
C LEU A 56 13.37 1.91 -0.81
N ILE A 57 14.22 2.27 0.16
CA ILE A 57 13.79 2.79 1.46
C ILE A 57 12.90 4.02 1.26
N LYS A 58 13.31 4.99 0.43
CA LYS A 58 12.50 6.18 0.14
C LYS A 58 11.14 5.86 -0.49
N ILE A 59 11.08 4.87 -1.38
CA ILE A 59 9.80 4.40 -1.93
C ILE A 59 8.92 3.84 -0.82
N GLY A 60 9.47 2.97 0.03
CA GLY A 60 8.75 2.39 1.15
C GLY A 60 8.20 3.44 2.12
N GLU A 61 9.02 4.40 2.51
CA GLU A 61 8.62 5.50 3.41
C GLU A 61 7.44 6.32 2.87
N ASN A 62 7.40 6.55 1.57
CA ASN A 62 6.39 7.39 0.94
C ASN A 62 5.12 6.64 0.53
N SER A 63 5.18 5.31 0.46
CA SER A 63 4.13 4.51 -0.16
C SER A 63 3.46 3.53 0.78
N VAL A 64 4.05 3.25 1.95
CA VAL A 64 3.60 2.21 2.87
C VAL A 64 3.36 2.78 4.26
N ASP A 65 2.21 2.47 4.86
CA ASP A 65 1.94 2.76 6.27
C ASP A 65 2.69 1.78 7.19
N ILE A 66 3.99 2.02 7.33
CA ILE A 66 4.89 1.14 8.10
C ILE A 66 4.53 1.15 9.59
N ASP A 67 4.09 2.29 10.10
CA ASP A 67 3.67 2.42 11.51
C ASP A 67 2.42 1.58 11.78
N GLY A 68 1.44 1.63 10.88
CA GLY A 68 0.25 0.78 10.96
C GLY A 68 0.59 -0.71 10.92
N ILE A 69 1.48 -1.13 10.02
CA ILE A 69 1.96 -2.51 9.94
C ILE A 69 2.64 -2.90 11.26
N GLY A 70 3.54 -2.07 11.77
CA GLY A 70 4.22 -2.32 13.05
C GLY A 70 3.24 -2.47 14.20
N PHE A 71 2.28 -1.55 14.32
CA PHE A 71 1.23 -1.64 15.34
C PHE A 71 0.37 -2.90 15.23
N TYR A 72 0.10 -3.34 14.00
CA TYR A 72 -0.62 -4.57 13.75
C TYR A 72 0.17 -5.80 14.26
N THR A 73 1.50 -5.81 14.03
CA THR A 73 2.36 -6.92 14.47
C THR A 73 2.46 -7.06 15.98
N LEU A 74 2.30 -5.98 16.74
CA LEU A 74 2.24 -6.01 18.20
C LEU A 74 1.02 -6.77 18.74
N GLY A 75 -0.05 -6.90 17.97
CA GLY A 75 -1.26 -7.61 18.35
C GLY A 75 -1.82 -7.12 19.71
N LYS A 76 -2.03 -8.04 20.64
CA LYS A 76 -2.55 -7.72 21.99
C LYS A 76 -1.57 -6.88 22.82
N HIS A 77 -0.29 -6.97 22.58
CA HIS A 77 0.74 -6.25 23.36
C HIS A 77 0.65 -4.73 23.21
N ARG A 78 0.10 -4.23 22.12
CA ARG A 78 -0.12 -2.77 21.93
C ARG A 78 -0.97 -2.12 23.02
N LYS A 79 -1.80 -2.91 23.72
CA LYS A 79 -2.68 -2.41 24.78
C LYS A 79 -1.97 -2.17 26.10
N ILE A 80 -0.85 -2.84 26.32
CA ILE A 80 -0.08 -2.78 27.59
C ILE A 80 1.12 -1.83 27.50
N LEU A 81 1.51 -1.39 26.30
CA LEU A 81 2.59 -0.44 26.11
C LEU A 81 2.13 0.97 26.45
N ASN A 82 2.97 1.72 27.17
CA ASN A 82 2.80 3.16 27.31
C ASN A 82 3.18 3.92 26.02
N ASP A 83 2.91 5.20 25.95
CA ASP A 83 3.11 5.97 24.72
C ASP A 83 4.60 6.08 24.34
N GLY A 84 5.50 6.25 25.29
CA GLY A 84 6.94 6.24 25.03
C GLY A 84 7.43 4.92 24.43
N GLN A 85 6.96 3.80 24.95
CA GLN A 85 7.28 2.46 24.40
C GLN A 85 6.71 2.25 23.01
N LYS A 86 5.51 2.80 22.72
CA LYS A 86 4.94 2.74 21.39
C LYS A 86 5.76 3.55 20.38
N ASP A 87 6.21 4.72 20.76
CA ASP A 87 7.00 5.59 19.88
C ASP A 87 8.39 5.00 19.63
N GLU A 88 9.03 4.44 20.65
CA GLU A 88 10.30 3.73 20.50
C GLU A 88 10.14 2.51 19.58
N PHE A 89 9.09 1.71 19.80
CA PHE A 89 8.78 0.56 18.93
C PHE A 89 8.59 0.98 17.47
N LYS A 90 7.81 2.02 17.20
CA LYS A 90 7.59 2.52 15.82
C LYS A 90 8.92 2.88 15.15
N LYS A 91 9.79 3.60 15.86
CA LYS A 91 11.09 4.02 15.34
C LYS A 91 11.95 2.80 14.97
N ILE A 92 12.11 1.86 15.89
CA ILE A 92 12.91 0.65 15.70
C ILE A 92 12.32 -0.23 14.59
N PHE A 93 10.99 -0.43 14.62
CA PHE A 93 10.30 -1.23 13.62
C PHE A 93 10.45 -0.64 12.21
N ARG A 94 10.26 0.66 12.04
CA ARG A 94 10.39 1.36 10.77
C ARG A 94 11.79 1.18 10.18
N GLU A 95 12.83 1.45 10.97
CA GLU A 95 14.21 1.31 10.54
C GLU A 95 14.55 -0.14 10.15
N TYR A 96 14.20 -1.09 11.00
CA TYR A 96 14.43 -2.51 10.76
C TYR A 96 13.68 -3.02 9.52
N PHE A 97 12.38 -2.69 9.42
CA PHE A 97 11.53 -3.13 8.32
C PHE A 97 12.05 -2.62 6.98
N LEU A 98 12.27 -1.32 6.87
CA LEU A 98 12.72 -0.70 5.62
C LEU A 98 14.08 -1.24 5.18
N LYS A 99 15.04 -1.33 6.09
CA LYS A 99 16.38 -1.84 5.80
C LYS A 99 16.35 -3.30 5.40
N SER A 100 15.63 -4.14 6.15
CA SER A 100 15.56 -5.58 5.89
C SER A 100 14.84 -5.86 4.57
N PHE A 101 13.70 -5.21 4.33
CA PHE A 101 12.92 -5.40 3.11
C PHE A 101 13.68 -4.93 1.87
N SER A 102 14.26 -3.72 1.92
CA SER A 102 15.02 -3.16 0.78
C SER A 102 16.27 -3.97 0.47
N SER A 103 16.98 -4.46 1.49
CA SER A 103 18.15 -5.32 1.30
C SER A 103 17.78 -6.63 0.61
N ARG A 104 16.68 -7.25 1.01
CA ARG A 104 16.18 -8.48 0.38
C ARG A 104 15.74 -8.28 -1.06
N LEU A 105 15.04 -7.18 -1.35
CA LEU A 105 14.65 -6.86 -2.73
C LEU A 105 15.86 -6.74 -3.67
N VAL A 106 16.94 -6.12 -3.22
CA VAL A 106 18.16 -5.98 -4.04
C VAL A 106 18.85 -7.33 -4.30
N GLU A 107 18.66 -8.31 -3.43
CA GLU A 107 19.17 -9.68 -3.63
C GLU A 107 18.41 -10.43 -4.73
N TYR A 108 17.15 -10.09 -5.00
CA TYR A 108 16.37 -10.67 -6.10
C TYR A 108 16.73 -9.99 -7.42
N LYS A 109 17.71 -10.51 -8.14
CA LYS A 109 18.22 -9.95 -9.41
C LYS A 109 17.18 -9.94 -10.56
N GLU A 110 16.10 -10.69 -10.45
CA GLU A 110 15.11 -10.88 -11.52
C GLU A 110 13.64 -10.84 -11.05
N ALA A 111 13.36 -10.08 -9.99
CA ALA A 111 12.00 -9.98 -9.50
C ALA A 111 11.10 -9.22 -10.51
N LYS A 112 10.34 -9.97 -11.30
CA LYS A 112 9.25 -9.41 -12.11
C LYS A 112 7.97 -9.43 -11.30
N ILE A 113 7.54 -8.26 -10.84
CA ILE A 113 6.27 -8.12 -10.14
C ILE A 113 5.16 -7.98 -11.18
N VAL A 114 4.22 -8.91 -11.21
CA VAL A 114 3.04 -8.86 -12.08
C VAL A 114 1.82 -8.58 -11.20
N VAL A 115 1.17 -7.45 -11.41
CA VAL A 115 -0.10 -7.14 -10.77
C VAL A 115 -1.20 -7.86 -11.56
N ILE A 116 -1.85 -8.83 -10.93
CA ILE A 116 -3.00 -9.53 -11.50
C ILE A 116 -4.25 -8.75 -11.07
N SER A 117 -4.95 -8.18 -12.02
CA SER A 117 -6.23 -7.49 -11.83
C SER A 117 -7.41 -8.44 -11.97
#